data_f8c48678afdb1ea224774e0778aabced
#
_entry.id   f8c48678afdb1ea224774e0778aabced
#
_cell.length_a   1.000
_cell.length_b   1.000
_cell.length_c   1.000
_cell.angle_alpha   90.00
_cell.angle_beta   90.00
_cell.angle_gamma   90.00
#
_symmetry.space_group_name_H-M   'P 1'
#
loop_
_entity.id
_entity.type
_entity.pdbx_description
1 polymer ?
#
loop_
_entity_poly.entity_id
_entity_poly.type
_entity_poly.pdbx_seq_one_letter_code
_entity_poly.pdbx_strand_id
1 'polypeptide(L)'
;MFVAGNHDTSIEKRLVRPTDFTSKGIVYLENNSIEIEGIKIWGTPYTPSFGVGWAYNKSRDKMDKLWKSIPENTDIVVSHGPPKGILDLSYSRENVLEFCGCGAMKKNIMRLEPKLVLFGHIHNCEDIINAGTMQLSGYKTIYSNGSVVTDGKFGKLSSNGNIFEI
;
A
#
# COMPACT_ATOMS: atom_id res chain seq x y z
N MET A 1 -3.12 1.63 -13.86
CA MET A 1 -1.92 2.01 -13.09
C MET A 1 -1.62 0.99 -12.01
N PHE A 2 -0.41 0.98 -11.45
CA PHE A 2 -0.04 0.12 -10.33
C PHE A 2 1.16 0.66 -9.55
N VAL A 3 1.37 0.12 -8.35
CA VAL A 3 2.62 0.17 -7.58
C VAL A 3 3.20 -1.24 -7.49
N ALA A 4 4.51 -1.37 -7.47
CA ALA A 4 5.17 -2.63 -7.20
C ALA A 4 5.09 -3.02 -5.72
N GLY A 5 5.50 -4.22 -5.37
CA GLY A 5 5.49 -4.73 -4.01
C GLY A 5 6.77 -5.49 -3.64
N ASN A 6 6.74 -6.14 -2.48
CA ASN A 6 7.91 -6.82 -1.92
C ASN A 6 8.39 -8.03 -2.76
N HIS A 7 7.59 -8.56 -3.67
CA HIS A 7 7.99 -9.63 -4.60
C HIS A 7 8.59 -9.11 -5.90
N ASP A 8 8.51 -7.81 -6.20
CA ASP A 8 8.90 -7.23 -7.49
C ASP A 8 10.39 -6.87 -7.55
N THR A 9 11.26 -7.83 -7.24
CA THR A 9 12.72 -7.65 -7.24
C THR A 9 13.28 -7.27 -8.60
N SER A 10 12.65 -7.72 -9.69
CA SER A 10 13.06 -7.38 -11.06
C SER A 10 12.81 -5.91 -11.38
N ILE A 11 11.73 -5.33 -10.85
CA ILE A 11 11.42 -3.90 -11.04
C ILE A 11 12.34 -3.05 -10.16
N GLU A 12 12.54 -3.42 -8.88
CA GLU A 12 13.46 -2.71 -7.98
C GLU A 12 14.88 -2.67 -8.53
N LYS A 13 15.39 -3.80 -9.05
CA LYS A 13 16.71 -3.94 -9.65
C LYS A 13 16.81 -3.36 -11.06
N ARG A 14 15.72 -2.78 -11.59
CA ARG A 14 15.66 -2.21 -12.96
C ARG A 14 15.95 -3.21 -14.09
N LEU A 15 15.74 -4.51 -13.83
CA LEU A 15 15.75 -5.54 -14.89
C LEU A 15 14.50 -5.38 -15.78
N VAL A 16 13.38 -4.94 -15.18
CA VAL A 16 12.22 -4.40 -15.87
C VAL A 16 12.16 -2.92 -15.54
N ARG A 17 12.21 -2.05 -16.55
CA ARG A 17 12.31 -0.60 -16.36
C ARG A 17 10.94 0.07 -16.36
N PRO A 18 10.74 1.20 -15.68
CA PRO A 18 9.50 1.97 -15.75
C PRO A 18 9.05 2.29 -17.19
N THR A 19 9.99 2.55 -18.09
CA THR A 19 9.74 2.81 -19.52
C THR A 19 9.10 1.62 -20.24
N ASP A 20 9.34 0.39 -19.79
CA ASP A 20 8.79 -0.81 -20.40
C ASP A 20 7.28 -0.91 -20.13
N PHE A 21 6.78 -0.30 -19.05
CA PHE A 21 5.36 -0.15 -18.73
C PHE A 21 4.74 1.00 -19.51
N THR A 22 5.38 2.16 -19.52
CA THR A 22 4.88 3.37 -20.18
C THR A 22 4.69 3.13 -21.68
N SER A 23 5.59 2.40 -22.33
CA SER A 23 5.48 2.04 -23.75
C SER A 23 4.24 1.20 -24.09
N LYS A 24 3.61 0.59 -23.06
CA LYS A 24 2.38 -0.20 -23.16
C LYS A 24 1.14 0.52 -22.61
N GLY A 25 1.24 1.82 -22.35
CA GLY A 25 0.15 2.60 -21.76
C GLY A 25 -0.13 2.29 -20.29
N ILE A 26 0.81 1.60 -19.59
CA ILE A 26 0.65 1.25 -18.18
C ILE A 26 1.38 2.30 -17.33
N VAL A 27 0.67 2.89 -16.37
CA VAL A 27 1.24 3.84 -15.41
C VAL A 27 1.81 3.11 -14.21
N TYR A 28 3.13 3.22 -14.01
CA TYR A 28 3.82 2.74 -12.81
C TYR A 28 4.12 3.90 -11.86
N LEU A 29 3.72 3.78 -10.61
CA LEU A 29 3.96 4.79 -9.58
C LEU A 29 5.04 4.34 -8.61
N GLU A 30 6.12 5.14 -8.52
CA GLU A 30 7.22 4.94 -7.58
C GLU A 30 7.63 6.29 -6.97
N ASN A 31 6.97 6.69 -5.88
CA ASN A 31 7.14 7.98 -5.20
C ASN A 31 6.87 9.19 -6.11
N ASN A 32 5.91 9.06 -6.98
CA ASN A 32 5.51 10.09 -7.92
C ASN A 32 3.98 10.15 -8.05
N SER A 33 3.50 11.19 -8.70
CA SER A 33 2.08 11.44 -8.94
C SER A 33 1.74 11.39 -10.41
N ILE A 34 0.47 11.12 -10.67
CA ILE A 34 -0.20 11.36 -11.95
C ILE A 34 -1.50 12.07 -11.68
N GLU A 35 -1.97 12.86 -12.65
CA GLU A 35 -3.32 13.43 -12.63
C GLU A 35 -4.15 12.80 -13.75
N ILE A 36 -5.34 12.32 -13.42
CA ILE A 36 -6.29 11.72 -14.36
C ILE A 36 -7.65 12.38 -14.11
N GLU A 37 -8.19 13.06 -15.11
CA GLU A 37 -9.49 13.74 -15.02
C GLU A 37 -9.62 14.69 -13.82
N GLY A 38 -8.52 15.39 -13.50
CA GLY A 38 -8.46 16.33 -12.38
C GLY A 38 -8.23 15.67 -11.01
N ILE A 39 -8.15 14.33 -10.92
CA ILE A 39 -7.86 13.59 -9.69
C ILE A 39 -6.36 13.35 -9.60
N LYS A 40 -5.72 13.81 -8.52
CA LYS A 40 -4.30 13.60 -8.25
C LYS A 40 -4.06 12.34 -7.46
N ILE A 41 -3.29 11.44 -8.05
CA ILE A 41 -2.96 10.13 -7.50
C ILE A 41 -1.46 10.06 -7.26
N TRP A 42 -1.05 9.79 -6.02
CA TRP A 42 0.35 9.56 -5.66
C TRP A 42 0.55 8.10 -5.27
N GLY A 43 1.68 7.49 -5.67
CA GLY A 43 1.92 6.09 -5.36
C GLY A 43 3.34 5.75 -4.97
N THR A 44 3.48 4.70 -4.12
CA THR A 44 4.76 4.17 -3.65
C THR A 44 4.73 2.66 -3.45
N PRO A 45 5.76 1.93 -3.88
CA PRO A 45 5.92 0.51 -3.60
C PRO A 45 6.50 0.22 -2.21
N TYR A 46 7.04 1.22 -1.51
CA TYR A 46 7.82 1.00 -0.30
C TYR A 46 6.98 0.61 0.92
N THR A 47 7.48 -0.41 1.64
CA THR A 47 6.98 -0.84 2.95
C THR A 47 8.07 -0.69 4.02
N PRO A 48 7.70 -0.58 5.31
CA PRO A 48 8.66 -0.77 6.38
C PRO A 48 9.33 -2.14 6.27
N SER A 49 10.62 -2.20 6.55
CA SER A 49 11.37 -3.46 6.49
C SER A 49 10.81 -4.48 7.49
N PHE A 50 10.56 -5.70 7.02
CA PHE A 50 10.05 -6.84 7.78
C PHE A 50 10.90 -8.11 7.60
N GLY A 51 11.99 -8.03 6.83
CA GLY A 51 12.91 -9.15 6.60
C GLY A 51 13.99 -8.80 5.59
N VAL A 52 14.83 -9.78 5.28
CA VAL A 52 15.92 -9.66 4.32
C VAL A 52 15.51 -10.25 2.97
N GLY A 53 15.98 -9.65 1.87
CA GLY A 53 15.78 -10.17 0.50
C GLY A 53 14.47 -9.76 -0.17
N TRP A 54 13.63 -8.96 0.49
CA TRP A 54 12.41 -8.41 -0.10
C TRP A 54 12.65 -7.09 -0.81
N ALA A 55 12.01 -6.92 -1.97
CA ALA A 55 12.05 -5.66 -2.69
C ALA A 55 11.33 -4.54 -1.93
N TYR A 56 11.68 -3.30 -2.23
CA TYR A 56 11.03 -2.09 -1.73
C TYR A 56 10.89 -2.00 -0.21
N ASN A 57 11.80 -2.69 0.51
CA ASN A 57 11.90 -2.58 1.96
C ASN A 57 12.74 -1.37 2.36
N LYS A 58 12.20 -0.55 3.23
CA LYS A 58 12.88 0.63 3.75
C LYS A 58 12.84 0.63 5.28
N SER A 59 13.96 0.96 5.93
CA SER A 59 14.01 1.06 7.39
C SER A 59 12.98 2.07 7.91
N ARG A 60 12.40 1.78 9.09
CA ARG A 60 11.27 2.55 9.64
C ARG A 60 11.60 4.04 9.85
N ASP A 61 12.84 4.38 10.19
CA ASP A 61 13.33 5.75 10.33
C ASP A 61 13.29 6.54 9.00
N LYS A 62 13.52 5.85 7.87
CA LYS A 62 13.49 6.47 6.54
C LYS A 62 12.08 6.64 5.97
N MET A 63 11.07 5.96 6.55
CA MET A 63 9.70 6.04 6.09
C MET A 63 9.07 7.42 6.30
N ASP A 64 9.44 8.14 7.36
CA ASP A 64 8.88 9.47 7.62
C ASP A 64 9.20 10.48 6.51
N LYS A 65 10.45 10.45 6.01
CA LYS A 65 10.86 11.30 4.86
C LYS A 65 10.07 10.96 3.60
N LEU A 66 9.85 9.66 3.35
CA LEU A 66 9.06 9.20 2.20
C LEU A 66 7.61 9.73 2.28
N TRP A 67 6.94 9.52 3.41
CA TRP A 67 5.53 9.90 3.56
C TRP A 67 5.31 11.41 3.64
N LYS A 68 6.31 12.18 4.04
CA LYS A 68 6.30 13.66 3.95
C LYS A 68 6.44 14.19 2.52
N SER A 69 6.86 13.37 1.57
CA SER A 69 6.99 13.79 0.16
C SER A 69 5.69 13.73 -0.63
N ILE A 70 4.59 13.26 -0.05
CA ILE A 70 3.28 13.29 -0.69
C ILE A 70 2.86 14.75 -0.90
N PRO A 71 2.47 15.14 -2.12
CA PRO A 71 1.95 16.49 -2.38
C PRO A 71 0.69 16.78 -1.56
N GLU A 72 0.55 18.01 -1.03
CA GLU A 72 -0.56 18.43 -0.16
C GLU A 72 -1.95 18.28 -0.81
N ASN A 73 -2.04 18.36 -2.13
CA ASN A 73 -3.29 18.28 -2.89
C ASN A 73 -3.52 16.88 -3.52
N THR A 74 -3.00 15.83 -2.89
CA THR A 74 -3.22 14.44 -3.34
C THR A 74 -4.62 13.98 -2.96
N ASP A 75 -5.41 13.54 -3.94
CA ASP A 75 -6.75 12.99 -3.73
C ASP A 75 -6.70 11.50 -3.37
N ILE A 76 -5.82 10.74 -4.03
CA ILE A 76 -5.70 9.30 -3.84
C ILE A 76 -4.25 8.92 -3.55
N VAL A 77 -4.06 8.10 -2.54
CA VAL A 77 -2.76 7.48 -2.25
C VAL A 77 -2.83 5.99 -2.55
N VAL A 78 -1.88 5.50 -3.34
CA VAL A 78 -1.72 4.06 -3.63
C VAL A 78 -0.40 3.59 -3.04
N SER A 79 -0.42 2.62 -2.16
CA SER A 79 0.79 2.04 -1.55
C SER A 79 0.75 0.52 -1.59
N HIS A 80 1.93 -0.11 -1.54
CA HIS A 80 1.96 -1.56 -1.41
C HIS A 80 1.43 -2.00 -0.05
N GLY A 81 1.95 -1.47 1.06
CA GLY A 81 1.54 -1.85 2.40
C GLY A 81 0.62 -0.86 3.11
N PRO A 82 -0.04 -1.29 4.20
CA PRO A 82 -1.04 -0.51 4.94
C PRO A 82 -0.45 0.54 5.89
N PRO A 83 -1.24 1.53 6.31
CA PRO A 83 -0.95 2.35 7.48
C PRO A 83 -1.18 1.54 8.76
N LYS A 84 -0.41 1.83 9.82
CA LYS A 84 -0.47 1.08 11.09
C LYS A 84 -1.82 1.22 11.79
N GLY A 85 -2.41 0.09 12.15
CA GLY A 85 -3.71 0.00 12.84
C GLY A 85 -4.91 0.13 11.91
N ILE A 86 -4.72 -0.09 10.59
CA ILE A 86 -5.78 0.00 9.58
C ILE A 86 -5.66 -1.20 8.63
N LEU A 87 -6.48 -2.22 8.83
CA LEU A 87 -6.53 -3.44 8.01
C LEU A 87 -5.14 -4.08 7.82
N ASP A 88 -4.37 -4.18 8.93
CA ASP A 88 -2.96 -4.55 8.93
C ASP A 88 -2.56 -5.54 10.04
N LEU A 89 -3.53 -6.29 10.58
CA LEU A 89 -3.27 -7.30 11.60
C LEU A 89 -2.62 -8.54 11.00
N SER A 90 -1.58 -9.04 11.65
CA SER A 90 -0.93 -10.30 11.27
C SER A 90 -0.25 -10.93 12.49
N TYR A 91 0.06 -12.21 12.38
CA TYR A 91 0.85 -12.90 13.39
C TYR A 91 2.35 -12.72 13.14
N SER A 92 3.10 -12.40 14.21
CA SER A 92 4.56 -12.40 14.18
C SER A 92 5.10 -13.85 14.07
N ARG A 93 6.42 -13.99 13.89
CA ARG A 93 7.08 -15.31 13.91
C ARG A 93 6.92 -16.05 15.24
N GLU A 94 6.64 -15.31 16.30
CA GLU A 94 6.41 -15.84 17.67
C GLU A 94 4.92 -16.10 17.92
N ASN A 95 4.10 -16.07 16.87
CA ASN A 95 2.65 -16.25 16.93
C ASN A 95 1.94 -15.22 17.83
N VAL A 96 2.48 -13.99 17.87
CA VAL A 96 1.86 -12.86 18.55
C VAL A 96 1.15 -11.99 17.54
N LEU A 97 -0.11 -11.65 17.81
CA LEU A 97 -0.91 -10.77 16.95
C LEU A 97 -0.41 -9.33 17.07
N GLU A 98 -0.09 -8.71 15.93
CA GLU A 98 0.44 -7.35 15.88
C GLU A 98 -0.03 -6.53 14.67
N PHE A 99 0.03 -5.21 14.80
CA PHE A 99 -0.18 -4.28 13.71
C PHE A 99 1.11 -4.11 12.90
N CYS A 100 1.12 -4.61 11.67
CA CYS A 100 2.30 -4.67 10.80
C CYS A 100 2.55 -3.40 9.98
N GLY A 101 1.56 -2.54 9.82
CA GLY A 101 1.59 -1.37 8.95
C GLY A 101 2.58 -0.28 9.35
N CYS A 102 2.60 0.76 8.53
CA CYS A 102 3.52 1.89 8.64
C CYS A 102 2.95 3.03 9.50
N GLY A 103 3.58 3.32 10.66
CA GLY A 103 3.17 4.43 11.53
C GLY A 103 3.39 5.81 10.91
N ALA A 104 4.49 5.98 10.16
CA ALA A 104 4.77 7.22 9.44
C ALA A 104 3.74 7.49 8.33
N MET A 105 3.28 6.44 7.64
CA MET A 105 2.16 6.53 6.70
C MET A 105 0.91 7.03 7.40
N LYS A 106 0.48 6.36 8.47
CA LYS A 106 -0.73 6.75 9.22
C LYS A 106 -0.70 8.23 9.58
N LYS A 107 0.39 8.70 10.20
CA LYS A 107 0.56 10.09 10.62
C LYS A 107 0.38 11.08 9.46
N ASN A 108 1.02 10.82 8.31
CA ASN A 108 0.97 11.72 7.16
C ASN A 108 -0.38 11.67 6.44
N ILE A 109 -1.00 10.50 6.29
CA ILE A 109 -2.34 10.36 5.71
C ILE A 109 -3.39 11.08 6.56
N MET A 110 -3.34 10.97 7.89
CA MET A 110 -4.26 11.70 8.79
C MET A 110 -4.08 13.22 8.72
N ARG A 111 -2.89 13.72 8.39
CA ARG A 111 -2.62 15.15 8.17
C ARG A 111 -3.13 15.65 6.82
N LEU A 112 -2.98 14.84 5.78
CA LEU A 112 -3.32 15.20 4.39
C LEU A 112 -4.79 14.99 4.07
N GLU A 113 -5.42 14.02 4.72
CA GLU A 113 -6.81 13.60 4.50
C GLU A 113 -7.17 13.39 3.01
N PRO A 114 -6.41 12.57 2.25
CA PRO A 114 -6.82 12.22 0.90
C PRO A 114 -8.20 11.55 0.93
N LYS A 115 -8.94 11.61 -0.16
CA LYS A 115 -10.27 10.97 -0.25
C LYS A 115 -10.16 9.45 -0.07
N LEU A 116 -9.12 8.84 -0.67
CA LEU A 116 -8.96 7.40 -0.75
C LEU A 116 -7.50 6.97 -0.56
N VAL A 117 -7.29 5.90 0.20
CA VAL A 117 -5.99 5.24 0.38
C VAL A 117 -6.13 3.77 0.03
N LEU A 118 -5.45 3.35 -1.04
CA LEU A 118 -5.47 1.99 -1.57
C LEU A 118 -4.17 1.28 -1.20
N PHE A 119 -4.25 0.07 -0.67
CA PHE A 119 -3.10 -0.75 -0.33
C PHE A 119 -3.45 -2.25 -0.37
N GLY A 120 -2.44 -3.09 -0.14
CA GLY A 120 -2.55 -4.54 -0.03
C GLY A 120 -1.53 -5.09 0.95
N HIS A 121 -0.77 -6.11 0.54
CA HIS A 121 0.36 -6.71 1.25
C HIS A 121 -0.02 -7.58 2.45
N ILE A 122 -0.87 -7.09 3.36
CA ILE A 122 -1.31 -7.87 4.51
C ILE A 122 -2.59 -8.62 4.14
N HIS A 123 -2.47 -9.92 4.04
CA HIS A 123 -3.54 -10.82 3.61
C HIS A 123 -4.50 -11.16 4.76
N ASN A 124 -5.61 -11.78 4.42
CA ASN A 124 -6.45 -12.46 5.41
C ASN A 124 -5.73 -13.71 5.92
N CYS A 125 -5.73 -13.93 7.22
CA CYS A 125 -5.17 -15.13 7.82
C CYS A 125 -6.08 -15.63 8.94
N GLU A 126 -6.36 -16.94 8.98
CA GLU A 126 -7.21 -17.59 9.98
C GLU A 126 -8.50 -16.79 10.28
N ASP A 127 -8.60 -16.23 11.46
CA ASP A 127 -9.75 -15.46 11.94
C ASP A 127 -9.65 -13.96 11.63
N ILE A 128 -8.60 -13.51 10.94
CA ILE A 128 -8.34 -12.11 10.66
C ILE A 128 -8.72 -11.77 9.23
N ILE A 129 -9.63 -10.82 9.07
CA ILE A 129 -10.02 -10.25 7.78
C ILE A 129 -9.40 -8.87 7.65
N ASN A 130 -8.40 -8.74 6.78
CA ASN A 130 -7.77 -7.47 6.42
C ASN A 130 -8.33 -6.91 5.10
N ALA A 131 -8.74 -7.77 4.17
CA ALA A 131 -9.34 -7.32 2.92
C ALA A 131 -10.67 -6.60 3.16
N GLY A 132 -10.85 -5.45 2.51
CA GLY A 132 -12.06 -4.65 2.66
C GLY A 132 -11.79 -3.17 2.82
N THR A 133 -12.73 -2.46 3.41
CA THR A 133 -12.67 -1.00 3.60
C THR A 133 -12.83 -0.60 5.06
N MET A 134 -12.23 0.53 5.43
CA MET A 134 -12.33 1.12 6.76
C MET A 134 -12.34 2.65 6.65
N GLN A 135 -13.11 3.30 7.51
CA GLN A 135 -13.05 4.74 7.72
C GLN A 135 -12.91 5.02 9.22
N LEU A 136 -11.99 5.88 9.59
CA LEU A 136 -11.78 6.24 10.99
C LEU A 136 -12.80 7.30 11.41
N SER A 137 -13.30 7.19 12.63
CA SER A 137 -14.22 8.20 13.21
C SER A 137 -13.57 9.58 13.21
N GLY A 138 -14.30 10.58 12.70
CA GLY A 138 -13.83 11.96 12.60
C GLY A 138 -12.96 12.27 11.38
N TYR A 139 -12.66 11.30 10.50
CA TYR A 139 -11.89 11.48 9.27
C TYR A 139 -12.72 11.14 8.03
N LYS A 140 -12.46 11.84 6.92
CA LYS A 140 -13.16 11.60 5.65
C LYS A 140 -12.49 10.55 4.78
N THR A 141 -11.22 10.27 5.02
CA THR A 141 -10.43 9.31 4.24
C THR A 141 -11.01 7.90 4.33
N ILE A 142 -11.24 7.27 3.18
CA ILE A 142 -11.58 5.86 3.07
C ILE A 142 -10.28 5.08 2.85
N TYR A 143 -10.07 4.04 3.63
CA TYR A 143 -8.95 3.11 3.51
C TYR A 143 -9.44 1.81 2.89
N SER A 144 -8.68 1.26 1.96
CA SER A 144 -9.03 0.02 1.28
C SER A 144 -7.83 -0.91 1.18
N ASN A 145 -7.93 -2.08 1.80
CA ASN A 145 -7.02 -3.19 1.58
C ASN A 145 -7.57 -4.09 0.47
N GLY A 146 -6.87 -4.09 -0.68
CA GLY A 146 -7.21 -4.90 -1.85
C GLY A 146 -6.52 -6.27 -1.89
N SER A 147 -6.03 -6.80 -0.78
CA SER A 147 -5.45 -8.15 -0.72
C SER A 147 -6.53 -9.20 -0.97
N VAL A 148 -6.56 -9.76 -2.17
CA VAL A 148 -7.61 -10.66 -2.63
C VAL A 148 -7.34 -12.14 -2.37
N VAL A 149 -6.20 -12.48 -1.79
CA VAL A 149 -5.83 -13.88 -1.47
C VAL A 149 -5.61 -14.06 0.02
N THR A 150 -5.89 -15.29 0.51
CA THR A 150 -5.54 -15.68 1.88
C THR A 150 -4.03 -15.86 2.02
N ASP A 151 -3.54 -15.81 3.24
CA ASP A 151 -2.14 -16.07 3.54
C ASP A 151 -1.74 -17.53 3.29
N GLY A 152 -0.43 -17.78 3.17
CA GLY A 152 0.15 -19.11 2.99
C GLY A 152 0.60 -19.45 1.58
N LYS A 153 1.31 -20.59 1.46
CA LYS A 153 1.99 -21.04 0.22
C LYS A 153 1.04 -21.24 -0.98
N PHE A 154 -0.20 -21.56 -0.72
CA PHE A 154 -1.25 -21.82 -1.72
C PHE A 154 -2.47 -20.94 -1.46
N GLY A 155 -2.24 -19.63 -1.25
CA GLY A 155 -3.30 -18.67 -0.97
C GLY A 155 -4.49 -18.81 -1.92
N LYS A 156 -5.70 -18.84 -1.37
CA LYS A 156 -6.95 -18.94 -2.13
C LYS A 156 -7.50 -17.55 -2.38
N LEU A 157 -8.12 -17.33 -3.53
CA LEU A 157 -8.84 -16.10 -3.80
C LEU A 157 -9.97 -15.93 -2.76
N SER A 158 -9.94 -14.82 -2.04
CA SER A 158 -10.89 -14.52 -0.95
C SER A 158 -11.85 -13.37 -1.27
N SER A 159 -11.53 -12.55 -2.27
CA SER A 159 -12.41 -11.46 -2.73
C SER A 159 -12.10 -11.08 -4.19
N ASN A 160 -12.98 -10.26 -4.77
CA ASN A 160 -12.81 -9.72 -6.12
C ASN A 160 -12.25 -8.28 -6.12
N GLY A 161 -11.76 -7.81 -4.99
CA GLY A 161 -11.32 -6.42 -4.79
C GLY A 161 -12.48 -5.48 -4.42
N ASN A 162 -12.16 -4.18 -4.33
CA ASN A 162 -13.09 -3.13 -3.93
C ASN A 162 -13.30 -2.16 -5.11
N ILE A 163 -14.52 -1.66 -5.28
CA ILE A 163 -14.90 -0.69 -6.31
C ILE A 163 -15.31 0.61 -5.62
N PHE A 164 -14.82 1.74 -6.12
CA PHE A 164 -15.13 3.08 -5.62
C PHE A 164 -15.61 3.99 -6.75
N GLU A 165 -16.57 4.83 -6.44
CA GLU A 165 -16.92 6.02 -7.22
C GLU A 165 -16.37 7.24 -6.47
N ILE A 166 -15.67 8.16 -7.19
CA ILE A 166 -14.91 9.27 -6.59
C ILE A 166 -15.33 10.59 -7.22
#